data_95e8ba3202ae40224ff1aed065f84b79
#
_entry.id   95e8ba3202ae40224ff1aed065f84b79
#
_cell.length_a   1.000
_cell.length_b   1.000
_cell.length_c   1.000
_cell.angle_alpha   90.00
_cell.angle_beta   90.00
_cell.angle_gamma   90.00
#
_symmetry.space_group_name_H-M   'P 1'
#
loop_
_entity.id
_entity.type
_entity.pdbx_description
1 polymer ?
#
loop_
_entity_poly.entity_id
_entity_poly.type
_entity_poly.pdbx_seq_one_letter_code
_entity_poly.pdbx_strand_id
1 'polypeptide(L)'
;MTVRIAPPHVGDAEQLADLHLDVWEEAYADLMPASVFTDRRSRRAERVASWSGIIANGSSDNLLAWSPDGRLLGFSSTGGGRDPDEGLPPLELMGLYVRASSYGTGVGHALLEAAIGDSPAYLWVLDGNLRAIGFYERHGFAFDGATKPEDVGLERRMVRGSTTD
;
A
#
# COMPACT_ATOMS: atom_id res chain seq x y z
N MET A 1 12.48 17.34 -0.67
CA MET A 1 11.89 17.15 0.69
C MET A 1 12.44 15.86 1.28
N THR A 2 12.99 15.94 2.45
CA THR A 2 13.49 14.75 3.15
C THR A 2 12.36 14.15 4.00
N VAL A 3 12.01 12.90 3.70
CA VAL A 3 11.00 12.18 4.49
C VAL A 3 11.69 11.24 5.47
N ARG A 4 11.06 11.02 6.61
CA ARG A 4 11.51 10.04 7.60
C ARG A 4 10.64 8.78 7.45
N ILE A 5 11.28 7.66 7.18
CA ILE A 5 10.61 6.36 7.08
C ILE A 5 10.89 5.59 8.37
N ALA A 6 9.85 5.13 9.04
CA ALA A 6 9.99 4.41 10.30
C ALA A 6 8.80 3.45 10.52
N PRO A 7 9.01 2.36 11.29
CA PRO A 7 7.91 1.50 11.70
C PRO A 7 6.92 2.26 12.60
N PRO A 8 5.64 1.87 12.60
CA PRO A 8 4.64 2.51 13.46
C PRO A 8 4.77 2.06 14.91
N HIS A 9 4.32 2.92 15.81
CA HIS A 9 4.04 2.59 17.21
C HIS A 9 2.53 2.43 17.40
N VAL A 10 2.10 1.76 18.47
CA VAL A 10 0.66 1.58 18.76
C VAL A 10 -0.05 2.95 18.85
N GLY A 11 0.64 3.97 19.37
CA GLY A 11 0.11 5.33 19.42
C GLY A 11 -0.16 5.98 18.08
N ASP A 12 0.35 5.42 16.97
CA ASP A 12 0.12 5.93 15.62
C ASP A 12 -1.17 5.40 14.97
N ALA A 13 -1.87 4.46 15.63
CA ALA A 13 -2.99 3.76 15.00
C ALA A 13 -4.12 4.69 14.53
N GLU A 14 -4.45 5.73 15.28
CA GLU A 14 -5.49 6.67 14.87
C GLU A 14 -5.08 7.46 13.63
N GLN A 15 -3.87 8.04 13.63
CA GLN A 15 -3.37 8.77 12.47
C GLN A 15 -3.24 7.87 11.24
N LEU A 16 -2.80 6.63 11.43
CA LEU A 16 -2.66 5.67 10.35
C LEU A 16 -4.03 5.26 9.79
N ALA A 17 -5.02 5.07 10.66
CA ALA A 17 -6.39 4.79 10.23
C ALA A 17 -6.96 5.96 9.41
N ASP A 18 -6.78 7.18 9.86
CA ASP A 18 -7.24 8.37 9.14
C ASP A 18 -6.51 8.53 7.80
N LEU A 19 -5.19 8.33 7.79
CA LEU A 19 -4.41 8.34 6.55
C LEU A 19 -4.95 7.29 5.57
N HIS A 20 -5.18 6.07 6.05
CA HIS A 20 -5.65 4.96 5.21
C HIS A 20 -7.00 5.30 4.55
N LEU A 21 -7.92 5.90 5.31
CA LEU A 21 -9.20 6.36 4.76
C LEU A 21 -8.99 7.43 3.69
N ASP A 22 -8.15 8.42 3.97
CA ASP A 22 -7.88 9.53 3.06
C ASP A 22 -7.24 9.07 1.75
N VAL A 23 -6.15 8.33 1.85
CA VAL A 23 -5.39 7.90 0.65
C VAL A 23 -6.18 6.93 -0.21
N TRP A 24 -7.02 6.11 0.40
CA TRP A 24 -7.87 5.17 -0.32
C TRP A 24 -8.92 5.92 -1.13
N GLU A 25 -9.56 6.92 -0.54
CA GLU A 25 -10.51 7.78 -1.24
C GLU A 25 -9.83 8.57 -2.36
N GLU A 26 -8.66 9.15 -2.09
CA GLU A 26 -7.88 9.88 -3.10
C GLU A 26 -7.50 8.98 -4.29
N ALA A 27 -7.10 7.74 -4.01
CA ALA A 27 -6.67 6.82 -5.06
C ALA A 27 -7.82 6.29 -5.92
N TYR A 28 -9.01 6.10 -5.32
CA TYR A 28 -10.10 5.36 -5.94
C TYR A 28 -11.37 6.18 -6.17
N ALA A 29 -11.34 7.50 -5.95
CA ALA A 29 -12.53 8.37 -6.09
C ALA A 29 -13.19 8.23 -7.47
N ASP A 30 -12.40 8.07 -8.53
CA ASP A 30 -12.89 7.95 -9.90
C ASP A 30 -13.25 6.50 -10.28
N LEU A 31 -12.96 5.53 -9.42
CA LEU A 31 -13.13 4.11 -9.71
C LEU A 31 -14.24 3.45 -8.90
N MET A 32 -14.71 4.10 -7.83
CA MET A 32 -15.69 3.53 -6.92
C MET A 32 -16.78 4.56 -6.59
N PRO A 33 -18.01 4.09 -6.28
CA PRO A 33 -19.09 4.99 -5.85
C PRO A 33 -18.75 5.70 -4.53
N ALA A 34 -19.26 6.92 -4.36
CA ALA A 34 -19.06 7.71 -3.14
C ALA A 34 -19.54 6.99 -1.88
N SER A 35 -20.57 6.13 -2.01
CA SER A 35 -21.10 5.34 -0.89
C SER A 35 -20.07 4.41 -0.26
N VAL A 36 -19.10 3.92 -1.04
CA VAL A 36 -18.02 3.07 -0.54
C VAL A 36 -17.18 3.84 0.48
N PHE A 37 -16.85 5.08 0.16
CA PHE A 37 -16.02 5.93 1.04
C PHE A 37 -16.79 6.37 2.28
N THR A 38 -18.05 6.71 2.14
CA THR A 38 -18.93 7.04 3.26
C THR A 38 -19.04 5.88 4.24
N ASP A 39 -19.26 4.67 3.73
CA ASP A 39 -19.31 3.46 4.55
C ASP A 39 -18.00 3.22 5.29
N ARG A 40 -16.86 3.33 4.57
CA ARG A 40 -15.54 3.14 5.19
C ARG A 40 -15.30 4.15 6.32
N ARG A 41 -15.66 5.42 6.12
CA ARG A 41 -15.50 6.45 7.16
C ARG A 41 -16.41 6.21 8.35
N SER A 42 -17.60 5.66 8.15
CA SER A 42 -18.51 5.30 9.24
C SER A 42 -17.94 4.18 10.13
N ARG A 43 -16.97 3.42 9.61
CA ARG A 43 -16.29 2.34 10.33
C ARG A 43 -14.89 2.72 10.81
N ARG A 44 -14.65 4.00 11.02
CA ARG A 44 -13.33 4.49 11.47
C ARG A 44 -12.84 3.79 12.74
N ALA A 45 -13.71 3.61 13.73
CA ALA A 45 -13.34 2.96 14.99
C ALA A 45 -12.86 1.52 14.78
N GLU A 46 -13.50 0.77 13.88
CA GLU A 46 -13.07 -0.58 13.52
C GLU A 46 -11.69 -0.57 12.86
N ARG A 47 -11.41 0.42 12.03
CA ARG A 47 -10.11 0.56 11.36
C ARG A 47 -9.01 0.93 12.34
N VAL A 48 -9.29 1.80 13.29
CA VAL A 48 -8.34 2.13 14.37
C VAL A 48 -8.00 0.87 15.16
N ALA A 49 -9.02 0.11 15.55
CA ALA A 49 -8.81 -1.15 16.30
C ALA A 49 -8.02 -2.16 15.47
N SER A 50 -8.30 -2.28 14.18
CA SER A 50 -7.58 -3.15 13.27
C SER A 50 -6.09 -2.78 13.19
N TRP A 51 -5.77 -1.50 12.99
CA TRP A 51 -4.39 -1.04 12.96
C TRP A 51 -3.66 -1.24 14.29
N SER A 52 -4.36 -0.97 15.41
CA SER A 52 -3.79 -1.24 16.73
C SER A 52 -3.39 -2.71 16.88
N GLY A 53 -4.25 -3.62 16.43
CA GLY A 53 -3.97 -5.06 16.45
C GLY A 53 -2.81 -5.46 15.56
N ILE A 54 -2.78 -4.95 14.34
CA ILE A 54 -1.71 -5.24 13.37
C ILE A 54 -0.36 -4.79 13.91
N ILE A 55 -0.30 -3.57 14.46
CA ILE A 55 0.95 -3.03 15.02
C ILE A 55 1.39 -3.84 16.24
N ALA A 56 0.46 -4.18 17.13
CA ALA A 56 0.77 -4.93 18.34
C ALA A 56 1.21 -6.37 18.05
N ASN A 57 0.59 -7.03 17.06
CA ASN A 57 0.86 -8.43 16.73
C ASN A 57 2.03 -8.62 15.77
N GLY A 58 2.46 -7.59 15.06
CA GLY A 58 3.50 -7.73 14.05
C GLY A 58 3.12 -8.65 12.90
N SER A 59 1.82 -8.74 12.58
CA SER A 59 1.31 -9.64 11.53
C SER A 59 1.74 -9.25 10.13
N SER A 60 2.18 -8.01 9.94
CA SER A 60 2.80 -7.53 8.71
C SER A 60 3.88 -6.51 9.08
N ASP A 61 4.80 -6.26 8.16
CA ASP A 61 5.80 -5.22 8.31
C ASP A 61 5.25 -3.93 7.71
N ASN A 62 5.14 -2.90 8.55
CA ASN A 62 4.57 -1.63 8.14
C ASN A 62 5.59 -0.51 8.30
N LEU A 63 5.61 0.41 7.34
CA LEU A 63 6.46 1.58 7.37
C LEU A 63 5.62 2.82 7.15
N LEU A 64 5.91 3.87 7.91
CA LEU A 64 5.26 5.17 7.80
C LEU A 64 6.23 6.19 7.23
N ALA A 65 5.74 7.07 6.36
CA ALA A 65 6.50 8.18 5.82
C ALA A 65 6.02 9.49 6.44
N TRP A 66 6.92 10.17 7.14
CA TRP A 66 6.64 11.42 7.84
C TRP A 66 7.36 12.57 7.15
N SER A 67 6.67 13.70 6.99
CA SER A 67 7.31 14.94 6.54
C SER A 67 8.21 15.53 7.64
N PRO A 68 9.12 16.46 7.30
CA PRO A 68 9.97 17.11 8.30
C PRO A 68 9.18 17.84 9.40
N ASP A 69 7.97 18.29 9.10
CA ASP A 69 7.09 18.98 10.08
C ASP A 69 6.18 18.01 10.85
N GLY A 70 6.39 16.70 10.70
CA GLY A 70 5.66 15.70 11.48
C GLY A 70 4.31 15.28 10.93
N ARG A 71 4.02 15.58 9.67
CA ARG A 71 2.77 15.14 9.02
C ARG A 71 2.96 13.73 8.43
N LEU A 72 1.97 12.87 8.62
CA LEU A 72 1.98 11.54 8.02
C LEU A 72 1.57 11.63 6.56
N LEU A 73 2.45 11.17 5.66
CA LEU A 73 2.30 11.31 4.20
C LEU A 73 1.91 10.02 3.50
N GLY A 74 2.25 8.88 4.05
CA GLY A 74 1.99 7.61 3.40
C GLY A 74 2.42 6.43 4.25
N PHE A 75 2.11 5.23 3.77
CA PHE A 75 2.53 4.00 4.43
C PHE A 75 2.70 2.85 3.43
N SER A 76 3.46 1.84 3.83
CA SER A 76 3.57 0.57 3.12
C SER A 76 3.32 -0.58 4.08
N SER A 77 2.82 -1.70 3.53
CA SER A 77 2.66 -2.96 4.25
C SER A 77 3.25 -4.09 3.43
N THR A 78 4.08 -4.92 4.03
CA THR A 78 4.68 -6.09 3.39
C THR A 78 4.56 -7.30 4.31
N GLY A 79 4.67 -8.48 3.72
CA GLY A 79 4.66 -9.72 4.50
C GLY A 79 4.88 -10.93 3.61
N GLY A 80 4.79 -12.11 4.19
CA GLY A 80 4.84 -13.35 3.43
C GLY A 80 3.67 -13.43 2.45
N GLY A 81 3.93 -13.94 1.26
CA GLY A 81 2.91 -14.04 0.22
C GLY A 81 1.71 -14.88 0.66
N ARG A 82 0.51 -14.39 0.37
CA ARG A 82 -0.75 -15.04 0.72
C ARG A 82 -1.30 -15.91 -0.40
N ASP A 83 -0.76 -15.77 -1.62
CA ASP A 83 -1.19 -16.54 -2.77
C ASP A 83 -0.52 -17.92 -2.79
N PRO A 84 -1.28 -18.98 -3.08
CA PRO A 84 -0.74 -20.34 -3.08
C PRO A 84 0.02 -20.72 -4.36
N ASP A 85 0.01 -19.88 -5.38
CA ASP A 85 0.58 -20.20 -6.69
C ASP A 85 2.08 -20.43 -6.62
N GLU A 86 2.54 -21.48 -7.26
CA GLU A 86 3.97 -21.80 -7.36
C GLU A 86 4.71 -20.80 -8.24
N GLY A 87 5.98 -20.59 -7.93
CA GLY A 87 6.83 -19.69 -8.71
C GLY A 87 6.75 -18.22 -8.35
N LEU A 88 5.85 -17.83 -7.44
CA LEU A 88 5.78 -16.46 -6.95
C LEU A 88 6.95 -16.17 -6.00
N PRO A 89 7.43 -14.91 -5.98
CA PRO A 89 8.33 -14.48 -4.92
C PRO A 89 7.68 -14.69 -3.55
N PRO A 90 8.47 -14.96 -2.50
CA PRO A 90 7.90 -15.16 -1.15
C PRO A 90 7.39 -13.89 -0.50
N LEU A 91 7.78 -12.72 -1.00
CA LEU A 91 7.41 -11.42 -0.43
C LEU A 91 6.23 -10.82 -1.19
N GLU A 92 5.23 -10.40 -0.45
CA GLU A 92 4.09 -9.65 -1.01
C GLU A 92 4.11 -8.21 -0.52
N LEU A 93 3.99 -7.26 -1.45
CA LEU A 93 3.69 -5.87 -1.13
C LEU A 93 2.17 -5.76 -1.01
N MET A 94 1.68 -5.74 0.23
CA MET A 94 0.25 -5.78 0.53
C MET A 94 -0.44 -4.43 0.32
N GLY A 95 0.30 -3.35 0.41
CA GLY A 95 -0.21 -2.00 0.17
C GLY A 95 0.90 -0.97 0.18
N LEU A 96 0.73 0.06 -0.62
CA LEU A 96 1.59 1.24 -0.62
C LEU A 96 0.72 2.42 -1.04
N TYR A 97 0.55 3.37 -0.13
CA TYR A 97 -0.30 4.52 -0.35
C TYR A 97 0.41 5.81 0.09
N VAL A 98 0.22 6.84 -0.69
CA VAL A 98 0.79 8.18 -0.43
C VAL A 98 -0.32 9.20 -0.64
N ARG A 99 -0.37 10.24 0.19
CA ARG A 99 -1.33 11.33 0.00
C ARG A 99 -1.17 11.93 -1.39
N ALA A 100 -2.30 12.29 -2.01
CA ALA A 100 -2.30 12.89 -3.35
C ALA A 100 -1.43 14.15 -3.39
N SER A 101 -1.43 14.93 -2.31
CA SER A 101 -0.60 16.13 -2.20
C SER A 101 0.91 15.87 -2.27
N SER A 102 1.32 14.61 -2.10
CA SER A 102 2.74 14.20 -2.16
C SER A 102 3.07 13.39 -3.42
N TYR A 103 2.14 13.26 -4.36
CA TYR A 103 2.41 12.58 -5.62
C TYR A 103 3.54 13.30 -6.38
N GLY A 104 4.43 12.51 -6.96
CA GLY A 104 5.54 13.05 -7.75
C GLY A 104 6.68 13.67 -6.94
N THR A 105 6.66 13.55 -5.61
CA THR A 105 7.69 14.14 -4.72
C THR A 105 8.76 13.13 -4.28
N GLY A 106 8.62 11.85 -4.66
CA GLY A 106 9.57 10.80 -4.27
C GLY A 106 9.19 10.04 -3.00
N VAL A 107 8.08 10.36 -2.33
CA VAL A 107 7.65 9.67 -1.11
C VAL A 107 7.32 8.20 -1.39
N GLY A 108 6.60 7.92 -2.47
CA GLY A 108 6.28 6.55 -2.87
C GLY A 108 7.52 5.72 -3.16
N HIS A 109 8.48 6.30 -3.87
CA HIS A 109 9.76 5.65 -4.14
C HIS A 109 10.52 5.34 -2.84
N ALA A 110 10.58 6.30 -1.92
CA ALA A 110 11.27 6.12 -0.64
C ALA A 110 10.63 5.00 0.19
N LEU A 111 9.30 4.94 0.23
CA LEU A 111 8.58 3.85 0.91
C LEU A 111 8.87 2.50 0.27
N LEU A 112 8.79 2.42 -1.06
CA LEU A 112 9.03 1.17 -1.78
C LEU A 112 10.45 0.67 -1.54
N GLU A 113 11.42 1.56 -1.65
CA GLU A 113 12.84 1.24 -1.43
C GLU A 113 13.08 0.73 -0.01
N ALA A 114 12.49 1.38 0.98
CA ALA A 114 12.63 0.96 2.38
C ALA A 114 11.90 -0.36 2.66
N ALA A 115 10.76 -0.59 2.00
CA ALA A 115 9.93 -1.76 2.24
C ALA A 115 10.47 -3.03 1.60
N ILE A 116 10.91 -2.96 0.36
CA ILE A 116 11.33 -4.15 -0.41
C ILE A 116 12.68 -4.01 -1.10
N GLY A 117 13.22 -2.78 -1.24
CA GLY A 117 14.48 -2.56 -1.96
C GLY A 117 14.44 -3.19 -3.34
N ASP A 118 15.45 -3.99 -3.66
CA ASP A 118 15.57 -4.72 -4.93
C ASP A 118 15.01 -6.14 -4.86
N SER A 119 14.37 -6.52 -3.75
CA SER A 119 13.87 -7.88 -3.57
C SER A 119 12.80 -8.24 -4.58
N PRO A 120 12.79 -9.50 -5.06
CA PRO A 120 11.62 -10.01 -5.77
C PRO A 120 10.37 -9.92 -4.90
N ALA A 121 9.25 -9.54 -5.51
CA ALA A 121 7.99 -9.35 -4.79
C ALA A 121 6.82 -9.43 -5.75
N TYR A 122 5.62 -9.62 -5.23
CA TYR A 122 4.40 -9.47 -6.01
C TYR A 122 3.40 -8.59 -5.27
N LEU A 123 2.41 -8.11 -6.01
CA LEU A 123 1.35 -7.25 -5.46
C LEU A 123 0.06 -7.45 -6.25
N TRP A 124 -1.03 -6.99 -5.66
CA TRP A 124 -2.31 -6.88 -6.34
C TRP A 124 -2.66 -5.39 -6.47
N VAL A 125 -3.13 -5.00 -7.65
CA VAL A 125 -3.50 -3.62 -7.95
C VAL A 125 -4.88 -3.60 -8.62
N LEU A 126 -5.69 -2.60 -8.27
CA LEU A 126 -7.02 -2.46 -8.87
C LEU A 126 -6.89 -2.12 -10.35
N ASP A 127 -7.63 -2.86 -11.19
CA ASP A 127 -7.69 -2.57 -12.62
C ASP A 127 -8.24 -1.16 -12.85
N GLY A 128 -7.57 -0.39 -13.69
CA GLY A 128 -7.91 1.01 -13.93
C GLY A 128 -7.15 2.01 -13.04
N ASN A 129 -6.45 1.56 -12.01
CA ASN A 129 -5.60 2.44 -11.19
C ASN A 129 -4.29 2.72 -11.91
N LEU A 130 -4.38 3.55 -12.95
CA LEU A 130 -3.27 3.80 -13.88
C LEU A 130 -2.05 4.43 -13.22
N ARG A 131 -2.26 5.27 -12.21
CA ARG A 131 -1.16 5.88 -11.45
C ARG A 131 -0.32 4.82 -10.74
N ALA A 132 -0.97 3.94 -10.00
CA ALA A 132 -0.27 2.87 -9.28
C ALA A 132 0.39 1.89 -10.25
N ILE A 133 -0.33 1.48 -11.30
CA ILE A 133 0.22 0.57 -12.31
C ILE A 133 1.49 1.16 -12.93
N GLY A 134 1.45 2.41 -13.37
CA GLY A 134 2.60 3.10 -13.95
C GLY A 134 3.76 3.22 -12.96
N PHE A 135 3.47 3.51 -11.71
CA PHE A 135 4.48 3.55 -10.65
C PHE A 135 5.17 2.19 -10.49
N TYR A 136 4.40 1.12 -10.40
CA TYR A 136 4.97 -0.22 -10.24
C TYR A 136 5.74 -0.67 -11.47
N GLU A 137 5.25 -0.36 -12.67
CA GLU A 137 5.97 -0.65 -13.92
C GLU A 137 7.35 0.02 -13.94
N ARG A 138 7.44 1.28 -13.50
CA ARG A 138 8.72 2.00 -13.42
C ARG A 138 9.68 1.36 -12.40
N HIS A 139 9.17 0.56 -11.48
CA HIS A 139 9.97 -0.14 -10.47
C HIS A 139 10.15 -1.63 -10.75
N GLY A 140 9.93 -2.05 -12.00
CA GLY A 140 10.26 -3.39 -12.45
C GLY A 140 9.14 -4.42 -12.32
N PHE A 141 7.93 -4.02 -11.94
CA PHE A 141 6.78 -4.93 -11.87
C PHE A 141 6.10 -5.05 -13.22
N ALA A 142 5.60 -6.25 -13.51
CA ALA A 142 4.81 -6.51 -14.72
C ALA A 142 3.65 -7.44 -14.38
N PHE A 143 2.56 -7.31 -15.13
CA PHE A 143 1.42 -8.22 -14.98
C PHE A 143 1.80 -9.66 -15.31
N ASP A 144 1.32 -10.60 -14.52
CA ASP A 144 1.52 -12.03 -14.77
C ASP A 144 0.26 -12.73 -15.32
N GLY A 145 -0.82 -11.99 -15.53
CA GLY A 145 -2.07 -12.50 -16.08
C GLY A 145 -3.10 -12.92 -15.01
N ALA A 146 -2.70 -13.05 -13.75
CA ALA A 146 -3.64 -13.43 -12.69
C ALA A 146 -4.55 -12.26 -12.36
N THR A 147 -5.84 -12.58 -12.15
CA THR A 147 -6.85 -11.61 -11.75
C THR A 147 -7.70 -12.21 -10.64
N LYS A 148 -8.30 -11.33 -9.83
CA LYS A 148 -9.31 -11.77 -8.85
C LYS A 148 -10.41 -10.71 -8.74
N PRO A 149 -11.69 -11.14 -8.73
CA PRO A 149 -12.77 -10.20 -8.46
C PRO A 149 -12.82 -9.86 -6.98
N GLU A 150 -13.01 -8.58 -6.69
CA GLU A 150 -13.26 -8.07 -5.35
C GLU A 150 -14.56 -7.27 -5.37
N ASP A 151 -15.12 -6.99 -4.19
CA ASP A 151 -16.39 -6.26 -4.09
C ASP A 151 -16.33 -4.89 -4.77
N VAL A 152 -15.15 -4.30 -4.82
CA VAL A 152 -14.93 -2.93 -5.35
C VAL A 152 -14.38 -2.91 -6.77
N GLY A 153 -14.13 -4.08 -7.39
CA GLY A 153 -13.63 -4.17 -8.75
C GLY A 153 -12.72 -5.36 -8.98
N LEU A 154 -12.12 -5.40 -10.16
CA LEU A 154 -11.17 -6.45 -10.52
C LEU A 154 -9.76 -6.06 -10.09
N GLU A 155 -9.08 -6.94 -9.39
CA GLU A 155 -7.66 -6.77 -9.11
C GLU A 155 -6.82 -7.60 -10.07
N ARG A 156 -5.63 -7.08 -10.40
CA ARG A 156 -4.66 -7.72 -11.29
C ARG A 156 -3.33 -7.85 -10.54
N ARG A 157 -2.67 -8.98 -10.73
CA ARG A 157 -1.40 -9.24 -10.05
C ARG A 157 -0.22 -8.73 -10.88
N MET A 158 0.74 -8.11 -10.21
CA MET A 158 2.01 -7.70 -10.79
C MET A 158 3.15 -8.36 -10.02
N VAL A 159 4.18 -8.76 -10.74
CA VAL A 159 5.33 -9.48 -10.17
C VAL A 159 6.62 -8.81 -10.61
N ARG A 160 7.57 -8.72 -9.67
CA ARG A 160 8.95 -8.35 -9.95
C ARG A 160 9.84 -9.53 -9.57
N GLY A 161 10.52 -10.10 -10.56
CA GLY A 161 11.42 -11.22 -10.35
C GLY A 161 12.79 -10.79 -9.83
N SER A 162 13.69 -11.77 -9.73
CA SER A 162 15.07 -11.50 -9.37
C SER A 162 15.75 -10.64 -10.43
N THR A 163 16.55 -9.64 -10.01
CA THR A 163 17.35 -8.80 -10.90
C THR A 163 18.72 -9.41 -11.23
N THR A 164 18.94 -10.67 -10.88
CA THR A 164 20.18 -11.33 -11.22
C THR A 164 20.23 -11.68 -12.71
N ASP A 165 21.22 -11.16 -13.40
CA ASP A 165 21.57 -11.57 -14.77
C ASP A 165 22.35 -12.88 -14.75
#